data_84753ed41ee4a81ed336f5fdba2232e6
#
_entry.id   84753ed41ee4a81ed336f5fdba2232e6
#
_cell.length_a   1.000
_cell.length_b   1.000
_cell.length_c   1.000
_cell.angle_alpha   90.00
_cell.angle_beta   90.00
_cell.angle_gamma   90.00
#
_symmetry.space_group_name_H-M   'P 1'
#
loop_
_entity.id
_entity.type
_entity.pdbx_description
1 polymer ?
#
loop_
_entity_poly.entity_id
_entity_poly.type
_entity_poly.pdbx_seq_one_letter_code
_entity_poly.pdbx_strand_id
1 'polypeptide(L)'
;MGIPPQVVAYINYPTRFDSSRTRALLEPAGIICPPFEEYAQPIWDYWQHFLRKDSASVVAEVDSLFDRLVGRPTLAALRRRVRGKVVVVTGATSGIGRECALRLARADAQVVLVARTVEKLDSTLAEIAAAGGTARAYACDVADLAACDRLVRDVSADLGGADILINNAGRSIRRSVRYSYDRFHDFERTMQLNYFGALRLITGFLPGMEARQEGQIINISSIGVLTSPPRFSAYVASKAALDAFSLCAAPEFAR
;
A
#
# COMPACT_ATOMS: atom_id res chain seq x y z
N MET A 1 26.62 -0.09 22.49
CA MET A 1 26.84 -0.08 21.02
C MET A 1 26.30 1.22 20.49
N GLY A 2 27.15 2.03 19.82
CA GLY A 2 26.72 3.33 19.28
C GLY A 2 25.78 3.16 18.08
N ILE A 3 25.01 4.20 17.79
CA ILE A 3 24.18 4.27 16.56
C ILE A 3 25.12 4.10 15.36
N PRO A 4 24.83 3.16 14.43
CA PRO A 4 25.67 2.99 13.25
C PRO A 4 25.85 4.32 12.49
N PRO A 5 27.05 4.67 12.01
CA PRO A 5 27.28 5.95 11.32
C PRO A 5 26.32 6.22 10.15
N GLN A 6 25.84 5.14 9.53
CA GLN A 6 24.85 5.22 8.44
C GLN A 6 23.48 5.70 8.92
N VAL A 7 23.12 5.48 10.20
CA VAL A 7 21.85 5.93 10.80
C VAL A 7 21.97 7.38 11.25
N VAL A 8 23.15 7.80 11.74
CA VAL A 8 23.42 9.20 12.14
C VAL A 8 23.24 10.15 10.97
N ALA A 9 23.60 9.73 9.74
CA ALA A 9 23.38 10.52 8.53
C ALA A 9 21.89 10.78 8.23
N TYR A 10 20.97 9.92 8.71
CA TYR A 10 19.53 10.12 8.59
C TYR A 10 18.97 11.07 9.65
N ILE A 11 19.52 11.03 10.87
CA ILE A 11 19.08 11.88 11.99
C ILE A 11 19.50 13.33 11.77
N ASN A 12 20.64 13.57 11.13
CA ASN A 12 21.18 14.90 10.84
C ASN A 12 20.75 15.48 9.48
N TYR A 13 19.73 14.91 8.83
CA TYR A 13 19.23 15.46 7.58
C TYR A 13 18.51 16.78 7.87
N PRO A 14 18.88 17.90 7.22
CA PRO A 14 18.36 19.24 7.56
C PRO A 14 16.94 19.48 7.02
N THR A 15 16.06 18.49 7.14
CA THR A 15 14.68 18.63 6.74
C THR A 15 13.90 19.30 7.85
N ARG A 16 13.47 20.54 7.63
CA ARG A 16 12.51 21.22 8.49
C ARG A 16 11.10 20.88 8.01
N PHE A 17 10.33 20.21 8.84
CA PHE A 17 8.91 19.99 8.59
C PHE A 17 8.13 21.21 9.09
N ASP A 18 7.42 21.87 8.18
CA ASP A 18 6.43 22.89 8.58
C ASP A 18 5.13 22.16 8.91
N SER A 19 4.82 22.10 10.21
CA SER A 19 3.57 21.53 10.73
C SER A 19 2.50 22.60 11.05
N SER A 20 2.72 23.86 10.66
CA SER A 20 1.83 24.97 11.01
C SER A 20 0.39 24.75 10.56
N ARG A 21 0.18 24.29 9.31
CA ARG A 21 -1.15 23.94 8.80
C ARG A 21 -1.80 22.78 9.53
N THR A 22 -1.03 21.74 9.85
CA THR A 22 -1.53 20.58 10.58
C THR A 22 -1.92 20.97 12.00
N ARG A 23 -1.11 21.77 12.68
CA ARG A 23 -1.44 22.31 14.01
C ARG A 23 -2.70 23.16 13.98
N ALA A 24 -2.82 24.09 13.04
CA ALA A 24 -3.99 24.94 12.90
C ALA A 24 -5.30 24.16 12.73
N LEU A 25 -5.26 22.96 12.15
CA LEU A 25 -6.41 22.07 11.98
C LEU A 25 -6.71 21.20 13.21
N LEU A 26 -5.67 20.72 13.89
CA LEU A 26 -5.79 19.70 14.93
C LEU A 26 -5.89 20.30 16.35
N GLU A 27 -5.19 21.38 16.64
CA GLU A 27 -5.21 22.02 17.97
C GLU A 27 -6.61 22.48 18.41
N PRO A 28 -7.48 23.05 17.53
CA PRO A 28 -8.85 23.37 17.91
C PRO A 28 -9.71 22.17 18.27
N ALA A 29 -9.32 20.96 17.80
CA ALA A 29 -9.98 19.69 18.13
C ALA A 29 -9.36 19.01 19.37
N GLY A 30 -8.45 19.69 20.09
CA GLY A 30 -7.75 19.15 21.25
C GLY A 30 -6.69 18.09 20.91
N ILE A 31 -6.32 17.94 19.64
CA ILE A 31 -5.29 17.01 19.19
C ILE A 31 -3.96 17.74 19.11
N ILE A 32 -3.10 17.54 20.10
CA ILE A 32 -1.77 18.15 20.17
C ILE A 32 -0.74 17.08 19.89
N CYS A 33 0.12 17.32 18.88
CA CYS A 33 1.29 16.48 18.67
C CYS A 33 2.31 16.76 19.80
N PRO A 34 2.69 15.77 20.61
CA PRO A 34 3.66 15.97 21.67
C PRO A 34 5.01 16.39 21.07
N PRO A 35 5.85 17.14 21.81
CA PRO A 35 7.20 17.48 21.35
C PRO A 35 8.05 16.21 21.18
N PHE A 36 9.02 16.28 20.28
CA PHE A 36 9.85 15.12 19.90
C PHE A 36 10.49 14.44 21.12
N GLU A 37 10.89 15.21 22.11
CA GLU A 37 11.52 14.75 23.34
C GLU A 37 10.65 13.79 24.14
N GLU A 38 9.33 13.92 24.07
CA GLU A 38 8.39 13.08 24.79
C GLU A 38 8.21 11.69 24.17
N TYR A 39 8.38 11.56 22.86
CA TYR A 39 8.20 10.28 22.17
C TYR A 39 9.48 9.68 21.57
N ALA A 40 10.57 10.44 21.53
CA ALA A 40 11.84 9.95 21.01
C ALA A 40 12.40 8.77 21.82
N GLN A 41 12.36 8.86 23.15
CA GLN A 41 12.83 7.79 24.03
C GLN A 41 11.95 6.52 23.92
N PRO A 42 10.62 6.59 24.00
CA PRO A 42 9.75 5.44 23.71
C PRO A 42 9.98 4.80 22.34
N ILE A 43 10.21 5.60 21.28
CA ILE A 43 10.54 5.06 19.96
C ILE A 43 11.91 4.36 19.97
N TRP A 44 12.89 4.93 20.65
CA TRP A 44 14.22 4.34 20.76
C TRP A 44 14.21 3.04 21.56
N ASP A 45 13.52 2.99 22.69
CA ASP A 45 13.37 1.82 23.54
C ASP A 45 12.61 0.71 22.78
N TYR A 46 11.56 1.08 22.07
CA TYR A 46 10.84 0.18 21.17
C TYR A 46 11.76 -0.39 20.09
N TRP A 47 12.60 0.46 19.45
CA TRP A 47 13.56 0.05 18.42
C TRP A 47 14.61 -0.91 18.94
N GLN A 48 15.17 -0.65 20.12
CA GLN A 48 16.12 -1.54 20.77
C GLN A 48 15.49 -2.89 21.15
N HIS A 49 14.26 -2.87 21.59
CA HIS A 49 13.51 -4.05 21.94
C HIS A 49 13.16 -4.88 20.71
N PHE A 50 12.81 -4.21 19.62
CA PHE A 50 12.46 -4.77 18.31
C PHE A 50 13.63 -5.53 17.65
N LEU A 51 14.84 -5.00 17.74
CA LEU A 51 16.03 -5.64 17.14
C LEU A 51 16.45 -6.93 17.85
N ARG A 52 15.89 -7.25 19.01
CA ARG A 52 16.25 -8.42 19.82
C ARG A 52 15.20 -9.52 19.83
N LYS A 53 14.04 -9.29 19.24
CA LYS A 53 12.94 -10.27 19.22
C LYS A 53 12.85 -11.00 17.89
N ASP A 54 12.28 -12.20 17.91
CA ASP A 54 11.89 -12.89 16.70
C ASP A 54 10.75 -12.15 15.98
N SER A 55 10.62 -12.38 14.68
CA SER A 55 9.66 -11.67 13.84
C SER A 55 8.21 -11.87 14.25
N ALA A 56 7.86 -13.00 14.87
CA ALA A 56 6.48 -13.31 15.26
C ALA A 56 6.06 -12.52 16.51
N SER A 57 6.96 -12.41 17.51
CA SER A 57 6.67 -11.63 18.73
C SER A 57 6.62 -10.12 18.44
N VAL A 58 7.41 -9.67 17.48
CA VAL A 58 7.40 -8.29 16.99
C VAL A 58 6.07 -7.94 16.32
N VAL A 59 5.57 -8.80 15.44
CA VAL A 59 4.27 -8.58 14.78
C VAL A 59 3.14 -8.51 15.81
N ALA A 60 3.15 -9.38 16.82
CA ALA A 60 2.14 -9.37 17.88
C ALA A 60 2.16 -8.08 18.72
N GLU A 61 3.35 -7.51 19.00
CA GLU A 61 3.44 -6.23 19.74
C GLU A 61 3.02 -5.02 18.89
N VAL A 62 3.45 -4.95 17.63
CA VAL A 62 2.98 -3.92 16.68
C VAL A 62 1.47 -3.98 16.57
N ASP A 63 0.94 -5.18 16.45
CA ASP A 63 -0.48 -5.42 16.39
C ASP A 63 -1.20 -4.90 17.66
N SER A 64 -0.66 -5.19 18.85
CA SER A 64 -1.21 -4.71 20.14
C SER A 64 -1.12 -3.19 20.28
N LEU A 65 -0.05 -2.55 19.79
CA LEU A 65 0.11 -1.10 19.81
C LEU A 65 -0.87 -0.42 18.86
N PHE A 66 -1.04 -0.97 17.67
CA PHE A 66 -2.00 -0.47 16.66
C PHE A 66 -3.44 -0.56 17.19
N ASP A 67 -3.78 -1.65 17.90
CA ASP A 67 -5.09 -1.81 18.53
C ASP A 67 -5.38 -0.73 19.58
N ARG A 68 -4.35 -0.32 20.33
CA ARG A 68 -4.49 0.72 21.36
C ARG A 68 -4.57 2.13 20.79
N LEU A 69 -3.82 2.42 19.70
CA LEU A 69 -3.70 3.77 19.16
C LEU A 69 -4.75 4.12 18.10
N VAL A 70 -5.17 3.16 17.30
CA VAL A 70 -6.03 3.42 16.13
C VAL A 70 -7.40 2.75 16.25
N GLY A 71 -7.56 1.82 17.20
CA GLY A 71 -8.73 0.96 17.29
C GLY A 71 -8.85 0.11 16.02
N ARG A 72 -8.54 -1.18 16.07
CA ARG A 72 -8.73 -2.03 14.88
C ARG A 72 -10.17 -1.97 14.44
N PRO A 73 -10.44 -1.68 13.17
CA PRO A 73 -11.75 -2.00 12.64
C PRO A 73 -11.97 -3.50 12.88
N THR A 74 -12.96 -3.83 13.68
CA THR A 74 -13.31 -5.22 13.93
C THR A 74 -13.63 -5.89 12.60
N LEU A 75 -13.46 -7.21 12.52
CA LEU A 75 -13.87 -7.99 11.34
C LEU A 75 -15.31 -7.65 10.95
N ALA A 76 -16.19 -7.43 11.94
CA ALA A 76 -17.57 -7.02 11.72
C ALA A 76 -17.69 -5.65 11.03
N ALA A 77 -16.83 -4.69 11.38
CA ALA A 77 -16.80 -3.38 10.73
C ALA A 77 -16.28 -3.46 9.29
N LEU A 78 -15.24 -4.27 9.05
CA LEU A 78 -14.74 -4.54 7.70
C LEU A 78 -15.82 -5.24 6.86
N ARG A 79 -16.45 -6.29 7.40
CA ARG A 79 -17.52 -7.05 6.74
C ARG A 79 -18.68 -6.14 6.29
N ARG A 80 -19.11 -5.19 7.11
CA ARG A 80 -20.16 -4.23 6.72
C ARG A 80 -19.80 -3.41 5.47
N ARG A 81 -18.51 -3.17 5.23
CA ARG A 81 -18.03 -2.35 4.10
C ARG A 81 -17.75 -3.13 2.83
N VAL A 82 -17.34 -4.41 2.98
CA VAL A 82 -16.82 -5.18 1.85
C VAL A 82 -17.62 -6.44 1.51
N ARG A 83 -18.61 -6.83 2.31
CA ARG A 83 -19.41 -8.03 2.10
C ARG A 83 -20.05 -8.02 0.70
N GLY A 84 -19.79 -9.08 -0.06
CA GLY A 84 -20.30 -9.25 -1.42
C GLY A 84 -19.67 -8.34 -2.48
N LYS A 85 -18.78 -7.39 -2.10
CA LYS A 85 -18.08 -6.51 -3.05
C LYS A 85 -16.95 -7.22 -3.74
N VAL A 86 -16.75 -6.91 -5.01
CA VAL A 86 -15.62 -7.36 -5.80
C VAL A 86 -14.41 -6.47 -5.48
N VAL A 87 -13.40 -7.07 -4.84
CA VAL A 87 -12.19 -6.36 -4.40
C VAL A 87 -10.97 -6.87 -5.15
N VAL A 88 -10.43 -6.06 -6.04
CA VAL A 88 -9.21 -6.36 -6.81
C VAL A 88 -7.98 -5.97 -5.99
N VAL A 89 -7.09 -6.93 -5.74
CA VAL A 89 -5.83 -6.71 -5.00
C VAL A 89 -4.65 -7.07 -5.89
N THR A 90 -3.82 -6.08 -6.25
CA THR A 90 -2.59 -6.33 -7.00
C THR A 90 -1.42 -6.68 -6.07
N GLY A 91 -0.53 -7.58 -6.51
CA GLY A 91 0.53 -8.11 -5.66
C GLY A 91 0.01 -8.96 -4.50
N ALA A 92 -1.07 -9.71 -4.74
CA ALA A 92 -1.86 -10.42 -3.74
C ALA A 92 -1.21 -11.70 -3.20
N THR A 93 0.00 -12.06 -3.61
CA THR A 93 0.64 -13.34 -3.26
C THR A 93 1.74 -13.24 -2.21
N SER A 94 2.00 -12.06 -1.68
CA SER A 94 3.01 -11.85 -0.64
C SER A 94 2.76 -10.57 0.16
N GLY A 95 3.36 -10.50 1.36
CA GLY A 95 3.39 -9.28 2.20
C GLY A 95 2.00 -8.68 2.44
N ILE A 96 1.91 -7.35 2.33
CA ILE A 96 0.69 -6.57 2.59
C ILE A 96 -0.47 -7.01 1.70
N GLY A 97 -0.24 -7.22 0.40
CA GLY A 97 -1.30 -7.60 -0.54
C GLY A 97 -1.93 -8.95 -0.21
N ARG A 98 -1.12 -9.95 0.17
CA ARG A 98 -1.62 -11.26 0.59
C ARG A 98 -2.43 -11.17 1.88
N GLU A 99 -1.92 -10.48 2.89
CA GLU A 99 -2.63 -10.32 4.16
C GLU A 99 -3.95 -9.55 3.98
N CYS A 100 -3.96 -8.50 3.15
CA CYS A 100 -5.19 -7.81 2.76
C CYS A 100 -6.18 -8.76 2.11
N ALA A 101 -5.76 -9.58 1.15
CA ALA A 101 -6.61 -10.51 0.45
C ALA A 101 -7.25 -11.53 1.41
N LEU A 102 -6.46 -12.10 2.33
CA LEU A 102 -6.96 -13.03 3.34
C LEU A 102 -7.99 -12.40 4.29
N ARG A 103 -7.73 -11.18 4.76
CA ARG A 103 -8.66 -10.46 5.64
C ARG A 103 -9.95 -10.07 4.93
N LEU A 104 -9.87 -9.63 3.69
CA LEU A 104 -11.03 -9.29 2.86
C LEU A 104 -11.90 -10.52 2.60
N ALA A 105 -11.29 -11.65 2.27
CA ALA A 105 -12.01 -12.91 2.08
C ALA A 105 -12.73 -13.37 3.35
N ARG A 106 -12.09 -13.26 4.53
CA ARG A 106 -12.75 -13.53 5.84
C ARG A 106 -13.90 -12.56 6.16
N ALA A 107 -13.90 -11.39 5.53
CA ALA A 107 -14.96 -10.39 5.64
C ALA A 107 -16.05 -10.54 4.56
N ASP A 108 -16.13 -11.70 3.92
CA ASP A 108 -17.10 -12.04 2.87
C ASP A 108 -17.01 -11.18 1.61
N ALA A 109 -15.84 -10.61 1.31
CA ALA A 109 -15.58 -9.99 0.01
C ALA A 109 -15.33 -11.05 -1.06
N GLN A 110 -15.69 -10.76 -2.30
CA GLN A 110 -15.27 -11.52 -3.48
C GLN A 110 -13.91 -11.00 -3.93
N VAL A 111 -12.85 -11.69 -3.52
CA VAL A 111 -11.47 -11.19 -3.74
C VAL A 111 -10.95 -11.61 -5.11
N VAL A 112 -10.40 -10.66 -5.85
CA VAL A 112 -9.68 -10.87 -7.11
C VAL A 112 -8.19 -10.74 -6.82
N LEU A 113 -7.50 -11.88 -6.83
CA LEU A 113 -6.06 -11.99 -6.63
C LEU A 113 -5.32 -11.72 -7.92
N VAL A 114 -4.48 -10.69 -7.96
CA VAL A 114 -3.69 -10.33 -9.14
C VAL A 114 -2.21 -10.41 -8.82
N ALA A 115 -1.49 -11.29 -9.53
CA ALA A 115 -0.04 -11.44 -9.43
C ALA A 115 0.52 -12.10 -10.70
N ARG A 116 1.85 -12.16 -10.84
CA ARG A 116 2.51 -12.73 -12.03
C ARG A 116 2.65 -14.26 -11.98
N THR A 117 2.82 -14.80 -10.78
CA THR A 117 3.21 -16.20 -10.56
C THR A 117 1.98 -17.04 -10.24
N VAL A 118 1.60 -17.93 -11.16
CA VAL A 118 0.40 -18.78 -11.06
C VAL A 118 0.44 -19.66 -9.81
N GLU A 119 1.56 -20.32 -9.55
CA GLU A 119 1.72 -21.24 -8.41
C GLU A 119 1.50 -20.53 -7.05
N LYS A 120 1.91 -19.25 -6.97
CA LYS A 120 1.67 -18.44 -5.76
C LYS A 120 0.23 -17.99 -5.66
N LEU A 121 -0.43 -17.73 -6.79
CA LEU A 121 -1.86 -17.43 -6.82
C LEU A 121 -2.67 -18.65 -6.36
N ASP A 122 -2.35 -19.84 -6.85
CA ASP A 122 -3.02 -21.08 -6.47
C ASP A 122 -2.85 -21.37 -4.99
N SER A 123 -1.65 -21.17 -4.45
CA SER A 123 -1.39 -21.30 -3.00
C SER A 123 -2.26 -20.33 -2.16
N THR A 124 -2.38 -19.07 -2.59
CA THR A 124 -3.20 -18.08 -1.88
C THR A 124 -4.70 -18.38 -2.02
N LEU A 125 -5.14 -18.85 -3.19
CA LEU A 125 -6.50 -19.32 -3.41
C LEU A 125 -6.87 -20.47 -2.49
N ALA A 126 -6.01 -21.49 -2.40
CA ALA A 126 -6.23 -22.64 -1.54
C ALA A 126 -6.35 -22.24 -0.06
N GLU A 127 -5.54 -21.30 0.39
CA GLU A 127 -5.60 -20.78 1.75
C GLU A 127 -6.91 -20.02 2.03
N ILE A 128 -7.36 -19.18 1.09
CA ILE A 128 -8.64 -18.48 1.21
C ILE A 128 -9.80 -19.48 1.23
N ALA A 129 -9.79 -20.48 0.35
CA ALA A 129 -10.83 -21.52 0.29
C ALA A 129 -10.86 -22.35 1.58
N ALA A 130 -9.70 -22.72 2.13
CA ALA A 130 -9.60 -23.44 3.41
C ALA A 130 -10.17 -22.63 4.59
N ALA A 131 -10.11 -21.30 4.51
CA ALA A 131 -10.72 -20.40 5.49
C ALA A 131 -12.20 -20.09 5.22
N GLY A 132 -12.84 -20.73 4.21
CA GLY A 132 -14.24 -20.53 3.84
C GLY A 132 -14.50 -19.23 3.07
N GLY A 133 -13.48 -18.57 2.57
CA GLY A 133 -13.59 -17.33 1.79
C GLY A 133 -13.78 -17.59 0.29
N THR A 134 -14.09 -16.54 -0.46
CA THR A 134 -14.26 -16.58 -1.92
C THR A 134 -13.21 -15.71 -2.61
N ALA A 135 -12.50 -16.30 -3.58
CA ALA A 135 -11.55 -15.55 -4.39
C ALA A 135 -11.46 -16.11 -5.82
N ARG A 136 -11.01 -15.28 -6.76
CA ARG A 136 -10.55 -15.67 -8.10
C ARG A 136 -9.14 -15.15 -8.33
N ALA A 137 -8.36 -15.87 -9.12
CA ALA A 137 -6.98 -15.50 -9.44
C ALA A 137 -6.82 -15.17 -10.91
N TYR A 138 -6.09 -14.10 -11.18
CA TYR A 138 -5.73 -13.67 -12.52
C TYR A 138 -4.23 -13.44 -12.59
N ALA A 139 -3.56 -14.19 -13.46
CA ALA A 139 -2.14 -13.99 -13.74
C ALA A 139 -1.96 -12.72 -14.59
N CYS A 140 -1.32 -11.70 -14.01
CA CYS A 140 -1.08 -10.43 -14.69
C CYS A 140 0.23 -9.80 -14.21
N ASP A 141 1.09 -9.42 -15.14
CA ASP A 141 2.18 -8.47 -14.84
C ASP A 141 1.63 -7.06 -14.98
N VAL A 142 1.51 -6.37 -13.84
CA VAL A 142 1.02 -4.99 -13.81
C VAL A 142 1.95 -4.00 -14.55
N ALA A 143 3.19 -4.39 -14.82
CA ALA A 143 4.08 -3.60 -15.68
C ALA A 143 3.76 -3.74 -17.19
N ASP A 144 3.00 -4.75 -17.60
CA ASP A 144 2.47 -4.91 -18.96
C ASP A 144 1.08 -4.27 -19.06
N LEU A 145 0.99 -3.12 -19.73
CA LEU A 145 -0.27 -2.37 -19.86
C LEU A 145 -1.32 -3.16 -20.65
N ALA A 146 -0.91 -3.95 -21.65
CA ALA A 146 -1.83 -4.79 -22.39
C ALA A 146 -2.38 -5.95 -21.52
N ALA A 147 -1.57 -6.49 -20.60
CA ALA A 147 -2.04 -7.44 -19.61
C ALA A 147 -3.03 -6.79 -18.62
N CYS A 148 -2.79 -5.53 -18.22
CA CYS A 148 -3.75 -4.77 -17.42
C CYS A 148 -5.09 -4.61 -18.13
N ASP A 149 -5.08 -4.31 -19.45
CA ASP A 149 -6.31 -4.19 -20.24
C ASP A 149 -7.07 -5.52 -20.32
N ARG A 150 -6.36 -6.63 -20.50
CA ARG A 150 -6.99 -7.96 -20.47
C ARG A 150 -7.62 -8.22 -19.11
N LEU A 151 -6.89 -7.99 -18.02
CA LEU A 151 -7.38 -8.16 -16.65
C LEU A 151 -8.68 -7.36 -16.41
N VAL A 152 -8.72 -6.09 -16.82
CA VAL A 152 -9.91 -5.24 -16.67
C VAL A 152 -11.11 -5.83 -17.41
N ARG A 153 -10.91 -6.28 -18.66
CA ARG A 153 -11.98 -6.92 -19.46
C ARG A 153 -12.47 -8.22 -18.82
N ASP A 154 -11.53 -9.09 -18.40
CA ASP A 154 -11.85 -10.40 -17.85
C ASP A 154 -12.61 -10.26 -16.52
N VAL A 155 -12.13 -9.39 -15.60
CA VAL A 155 -12.82 -9.11 -14.34
C VAL A 155 -14.20 -8.47 -14.58
N SER A 156 -14.32 -7.60 -15.58
CA SER A 156 -15.60 -6.97 -15.92
C SER A 156 -16.59 -7.97 -16.50
N ALA A 157 -16.14 -8.89 -17.35
CA ALA A 157 -16.96 -9.94 -17.94
C ALA A 157 -17.38 -10.98 -16.89
N ASP A 158 -16.46 -11.40 -16.03
CA ASP A 158 -16.67 -12.49 -15.06
C ASP A 158 -17.45 -12.05 -13.82
N LEU A 159 -17.31 -10.79 -13.39
CA LEU A 159 -17.73 -10.28 -12.09
C LEU A 159 -18.50 -8.95 -12.15
N GLY A 160 -18.72 -8.40 -13.33
CA GLY A 160 -19.39 -7.09 -13.49
C GLY A 160 -18.49 -5.90 -13.17
N GLY A 161 -17.19 -6.09 -12.97
CA GLY A 161 -16.20 -5.07 -12.67
C GLY A 161 -15.68 -5.13 -11.24
N ALA A 162 -14.97 -4.10 -10.83
CA ALA A 162 -14.44 -3.95 -9.48
C ALA A 162 -15.21 -2.90 -8.69
N ASP A 163 -15.56 -3.19 -7.44
CA ASP A 163 -16.09 -2.21 -6.50
C ASP A 163 -14.97 -1.52 -5.74
N ILE A 164 -13.89 -2.24 -5.46
CA ILE A 164 -12.70 -1.71 -4.78
C ILE A 164 -11.46 -2.19 -5.54
N LEU A 165 -10.58 -1.24 -5.89
CA LEU A 165 -9.26 -1.53 -6.45
C LEU A 165 -8.18 -1.18 -5.43
N ILE A 166 -7.36 -2.17 -5.05
CA ILE A 166 -6.19 -1.99 -4.18
C ILE A 166 -4.92 -2.14 -5.01
N ASN A 167 -4.32 -1.03 -5.39
CA ASN A 167 -3.04 -0.96 -6.06
C ASN A 167 -1.91 -1.13 -5.04
N ASN A 168 -1.54 -2.39 -4.79
CA ASN A 168 -0.48 -2.74 -3.86
C ASN A 168 0.78 -3.27 -4.59
N ALA A 169 0.64 -3.83 -5.80
CA ALA A 169 1.80 -4.26 -6.57
C ALA A 169 2.83 -3.13 -6.69
N GLY A 170 4.06 -3.44 -6.35
CA GLY A 170 5.12 -2.45 -6.38
C GLY A 170 6.50 -3.08 -6.14
N ARG A 171 7.52 -2.36 -6.56
CA ARG A 171 8.90 -2.74 -6.38
C ARG A 171 9.70 -1.55 -5.90
N SER A 172 10.53 -1.77 -4.88
CA SER A 172 11.52 -0.82 -4.41
C SER A 172 12.89 -1.19 -4.94
N ILE A 173 13.62 -0.19 -5.43
CA ILE A 173 15.04 -0.30 -5.81
C ILE A 173 15.82 0.63 -4.90
N ARG A 174 16.74 0.06 -4.12
CA ARG A 174 17.66 0.80 -3.27
C ARG A 174 19.00 0.92 -3.96
N ARG A 175 19.25 2.05 -4.62
CA ARG A 175 20.50 2.35 -5.33
C ARG A 175 20.85 3.83 -5.26
N SER A 176 22.12 4.15 -5.01
CA SER A 176 22.61 5.53 -5.11
C SER A 176 22.59 5.98 -6.57
N VAL A 177 22.23 7.22 -6.84
CA VAL A 177 22.30 7.82 -8.17
C VAL A 177 23.70 7.68 -8.80
N ARG A 178 24.77 7.76 -7.98
CA ARG A 178 26.16 7.55 -8.43
C ARG A 178 26.43 6.16 -9.04
N TYR A 179 25.61 5.17 -8.72
CA TYR A 179 25.68 3.80 -9.28
C TYR A 179 24.53 3.50 -10.24
N SER A 180 23.95 4.56 -10.84
CA SER A 180 22.80 4.43 -11.73
C SER A 180 23.04 5.08 -13.11
N TYR A 181 24.24 5.54 -13.41
CA TYR A 181 24.53 6.26 -14.65
C TYR A 181 24.30 5.41 -15.90
N ASP A 182 24.57 4.11 -15.82
CA ASP A 182 24.36 3.10 -16.86
C ASP A 182 23.08 2.26 -16.65
N ARG A 183 22.24 2.64 -15.68
CA ARG A 183 21.09 1.85 -15.22
C ARG A 183 19.77 2.64 -15.25
N PHE A 184 19.59 3.45 -16.27
CA PHE A 184 18.36 4.25 -16.42
C PHE A 184 17.09 3.36 -16.41
N HIS A 185 17.21 2.13 -16.91
CA HIS A 185 16.15 1.12 -16.87
C HIS A 185 15.60 0.82 -15.46
N ASP A 186 16.35 1.09 -14.37
CA ASP A 186 15.84 0.92 -13.01
C ASP A 186 14.76 1.98 -12.68
N PHE A 187 14.90 3.20 -13.22
CA PHE A 187 13.89 4.25 -13.11
C PHE A 187 12.66 3.91 -13.95
N GLU A 188 12.86 3.51 -15.19
CA GLU A 188 11.77 3.12 -16.11
C GLU A 188 10.94 1.98 -15.54
N ARG A 189 11.58 0.88 -15.11
CA ARG A 189 10.89 -0.28 -14.53
C ARG A 189 10.13 0.06 -13.27
N THR A 190 10.68 0.94 -12.44
CA THR A 190 10.02 1.34 -11.20
C THR A 190 8.80 2.20 -11.51
N MET A 191 8.92 3.16 -12.42
CA MET A 191 7.79 3.96 -12.90
C MET A 191 6.74 3.10 -13.59
N GLN A 192 7.15 2.18 -14.45
CA GLN A 192 6.26 1.31 -15.21
C GLN A 192 5.36 0.48 -14.28
N LEU A 193 5.94 -0.14 -13.24
CA LEU A 193 5.17 -0.97 -12.32
C LEU A 193 4.38 -0.13 -11.30
N ASN A 194 5.06 0.83 -10.62
CA ASN A 194 4.48 1.49 -9.45
C ASN A 194 3.51 2.62 -9.81
N TYR A 195 3.63 3.18 -11.02
CA TYR A 195 2.80 4.30 -11.48
C TYR A 195 1.96 3.94 -12.70
N PHE A 196 2.58 3.65 -13.86
CA PHE A 196 1.82 3.45 -15.09
C PHE A 196 0.89 2.24 -15.03
N GLY A 197 1.35 1.12 -14.45
CA GLY A 197 0.51 -0.06 -14.26
C GLY A 197 -0.67 0.20 -13.32
N ALA A 198 -0.44 0.86 -12.19
CA ALA A 198 -1.50 1.25 -11.27
C ALA A 198 -2.50 2.21 -11.96
N LEU A 199 -1.99 3.22 -12.67
CA LEU A 199 -2.81 4.18 -13.42
C LEU A 199 -3.65 3.48 -14.51
N ARG A 200 -3.08 2.50 -15.21
CA ARG A 200 -3.82 1.74 -16.24
C ARG A 200 -5.00 0.97 -15.65
N LEU A 201 -4.81 0.35 -14.49
CA LEU A 201 -5.90 -0.33 -13.79
C LEU A 201 -6.95 0.66 -13.27
N ILE A 202 -6.53 1.80 -12.72
CA ILE A 202 -7.44 2.86 -12.29
C ILE A 202 -8.32 3.30 -13.44
N THR A 203 -7.71 3.74 -14.55
CA THR A 203 -8.45 4.24 -15.73
C THR A 203 -9.31 3.16 -16.38
N GLY A 204 -8.94 1.88 -16.21
CA GLY A 204 -9.69 0.75 -16.74
C GLY A 204 -10.96 0.44 -15.95
N PHE A 205 -10.89 0.45 -14.60
CA PHE A 205 -12.04 0.13 -13.75
C PHE A 205 -12.93 1.35 -13.46
N LEU A 206 -12.37 2.55 -13.49
CA LEU A 206 -13.06 3.78 -13.11
C LEU A 206 -14.37 4.05 -13.89
N PRO A 207 -14.45 3.83 -15.24
CA PRO A 207 -15.69 4.03 -15.96
C PRO A 207 -16.86 3.17 -15.45
N GLY A 208 -16.58 1.93 -15.06
CA GLY A 208 -17.57 1.04 -14.45
C GLY A 208 -18.01 1.51 -13.06
N MET A 209 -17.08 1.99 -12.24
CA MET A 209 -17.37 2.56 -10.93
C MET A 209 -18.20 3.84 -11.07
N GLU A 210 -17.87 4.71 -12.01
CA GLU A 210 -18.61 5.95 -12.28
C GLU A 210 -20.03 5.65 -12.77
N ALA A 211 -20.21 4.71 -13.69
CA ALA A 211 -21.54 4.33 -14.16
C ALA A 211 -22.44 3.78 -13.05
N ARG A 212 -21.87 3.08 -12.07
CA ARG A 212 -22.61 2.60 -10.88
C ARG A 212 -22.74 3.64 -9.77
N GLN A 213 -22.07 4.79 -9.90
CA GLN A 213 -21.97 5.84 -8.86
C GLN A 213 -21.41 5.28 -7.53
N GLU A 214 -20.65 4.22 -7.59
CA GLU A 214 -20.05 3.56 -6.46
C GLU A 214 -18.70 2.93 -6.84
N GLY A 215 -17.67 3.18 -6.05
CA GLY A 215 -16.35 2.61 -6.22
C GLY A 215 -15.35 3.18 -5.24
N GLN A 216 -14.26 2.45 -5.02
CA GLN A 216 -13.17 2.91 -4.18
C GLN A 216 -11.82 2.51 -4.77
N ILE A 217 -10.88 3.44 -4.82
CA ILE A 217 -9.50 3.20 -5.25
C ILE A 217 -8.58 3.43 -4.06
N ILE A 218 -7.75 2.44 -3.74
CA ILE A 218 -6.78 2.48 -2.65
C ILE A 218 -5.39 2.27 -3.25
N ASN A 219 -4.55 3.29 -3.20
CA ASN A 219 -3.18 3.24 -3.66
C ASN A 219 -2.24 3.07 -2.45
N ILE A 220 -1.46 1.98 -2.42
CA ILE A 220 -0.46 1.76 -1.38
C ILE A 220 0.76 2.62 -1.70
N SER A 221 0.90 3.69 -0.94
CA SER A 221 2.01 4.63 -1.04
C SER A 221 3.24 4.20 -0.21
N SER A 222 4.06 5.12 0.17
CA SER A 222 5.26 4.88 0.98
C SER A 222 5.57 6.09 1.87
N ILE A 223 5.99 5.81 3.10
CA ILE A 223 6.57 6.84 3.98
C ILE A 223 7.75 7.56 3.30
N GLY A 224 8.41 6.89 2.33
CA GLY A 224 9.48 7.49 1.55
C GLY A 224 9.07 8.75 0.79
N VAL A 225 7.80 8.91 0.43
CA VAL A 225 7.29 10.13 -0.22
C VAL A 225 7.39 11.33 0.72
N LEU A 226 7.20 11.13 2.02
CA LEU A 226 7.29 12.18 3.04
C LEU A 226 8.74 12.41 3.51
N THR A 227 9.55 11.35 3.58
CA THR A 227 10.89 11.39 4.20
C THR A 227 12.04 11.51 3.20
N SER A 228 11.78 11.27 1.90
CA SER A 228 12.77 11.36 0.80
C SER A 228 14.12 10.69 1.11
N PRO A 229 14.16 9.41 1.55
CA PRO A 229 15.38 8.78 2.00
C PRO A 229 16.38 8.61 0.85
N PRO A 230 17.70 8.85 1.08
CA PRO A 230 18.71 8.66 0.06
C PRO A 230 18.76 7.21 -0.45
N ARG A 231 19.16 7.02 -1.69
CA ARG A 231 19.22 5.74 -2.43
C ARG A 231 17.87 5.17 -2.90
N PHE A 232 16.77 5.84 -2.64
CA PHE A 232 15.45 5.40 -3.08
C PHE A 232 14.83 6.31 -4.14
N SER A 233 15.63 7.11 -4.85
CA SER A 233 15.16 8.13 -5.79
C SER A 233 14.15 7.59 -6.83
N ALA A 234 14.46 6.48 -7.50
CA ALA A 234 13.54 5.87 -8.46
C ALA A 234 12.21 5.42 -7.82
N TYR A 235 12.30 4.77 -6.66
CA TYR A 235 11.12 4.29 -5.93
C TYR A 235 10.26 5.43 -5.41
N VAL A 236 10.87 6.38 -4.71
CA VAL A 236 10.16 7.52 -4.12
C VAL A 236 9.50 8.36 -5.21
N ALA A 237 10.20 8.64 -6.32
CA ALA A 237 9.64 9.37 -7.45
C ALA A 237 8.39 8.66 -8.02
N SER A 238 8.42 7.33 -8.17
CA SER A 238 7.27 6.58 -8.68
C SER A 238 6.07 6.60 -7.73
N LYS A 239 6.30 6.54 -6.42
CA LYS A 239 5.22 6.62 -5.43
C LYS A 239 4.69 8.04 -5.27
N ALA A 240 5.56 9.06 -5.34
CA ALA A 240 5.15 10.46 -5.34
C ALA A 240 4.29 10.81 -6.56
N ALA A 241 4.61 10.25 -7.74
CA ALA A 241 3.78 10.42 -8.93
C ALA A 241 2.36 9.85 -8.73
N LEU A 242 2.24 8.65 -8.13
CA LEU A 242 0.95 8.04 -7.83
C LEU A 242 0.15 8.82 -6.77
N ASP A 243 0.85 9.35 -5.76
CA ASP A 243 0.23 10.20 -4.73
C ASP A 243 -0.29 11.52 -5.34
N ALA A 244 0.54 12.18 -6.16
CA ALA A 244 0.14 13.42 -6.83
C ALA A 244 -1.07 13.18 -7.77
N PHE A 245 -1.07 12.09 -8.54
CA PHE A 245 -2.23 11.69 -9.33
C PHE A 245 -3.47 11.51 -8.45
N SER A 246 -3.35 10.80 -7.34
CA SER A 246 -4.48 10.54 -6.44
C SER A 246 -5.07 11.82 -5.86
N LEU A 247 -4.21 12.77 -5.46
CA LEU A 247 -4.64 14.08 -4.93
C LEU A 247 -5.33 14.94 -5.99
N CYS A 248 -4.86 14.90 -7.24
CA CYS A 248 -5.47 15.65 -8.33
C CYS A 248 -6.80 15.05 -8.79
N ALA A 249 -6.86 13.71 -8.89
CA ALA A 249 -8.04 13.01 -9.39
C ALA A 249 -9.17 12.91 -8.35
N ALA A 250 -8.88 12.81 -7.05
CA ALA A 250 -9.90 12.62 -6.03
C ALA A 250 -11.03 13.67 -6.06
N PRO A 251 -10.77 14.98 -6.23
CA PRO A 251 -11.84 15.97 -6.32
C PRO A 251 -12.75 15.82 -7.56
N GLU A 252 -12.25 15.19 -8.64
CA GLU A 252 -13.03 15.00 -9.86
C GLU A 252 -14.14 13.94 -9.66
N PHE A 253 -13.96 13.04 -8.70
CA PHE A 253 -14.88 11.94 -8.39
C PHE A 253 -15.51 12.04 -6.99
N ALA A 254 -15.15 13.05 -6.18
CA ALA A 254 -15.79 13.33 -4.91
C ALA A 254 -17.19 13.94 -5.16
N ARG A 255 -18.23 13.21 -4.74
CA ARG A 255 -19.62 13.67 -4.74
C ARG A 255 -20.22 13.58 -3.36
#